data_431c1f5541de637bcead9fc69189db82
#
_entry.id   431c1f5541de637bcead9fc69189db82
#
_cell.length_a   1.000
_cell.length_b   1.000
_cell.length_c   1.000
_cell.angle_alpha   90.00
_cell.angle_beta   90.00
_cell.angle_gamma   90.00
#
_symmetry.space_group_name_H-M   'P 1'
#
loop_
_entity.id
_entity.type
_entity.pdbx_description
1 polymer ?
#
loop_
_entity_poly.entity_id
_entity_poly.type
_entity_poly.pdbx_seq_one_letter_code
_entity_poly.pdbx_strand_id
1 'polypeptide(L)'
;MTELVSLVSTGRAVASLRESDFDTCSAVGEVIDNSLQAQSHNVKIVLCEKKTSGRGTPTGTKIIHKCVFGDDGVGMDSDTLHHCLQLGFSTRYNDRRGIGRFGVGMTLAAISQCQKIEIYSKTKDDSCWLYTHIDLEELIEDPNIPAPVSRELPTEYKNLVGAKSGTLVVWDKFDRQPDTADHVIHWVRRTYRKFIGTERVEEGKVVPITDPVVLTVNDEVLTPFDPLYVIKNQDIPSEDKSALFERIEFEMPVPEDAGVPEKTSKVVIQMSFTPESWRPDGSGRSGTRLEAKAARLDENEGFSVLRANREVFYDVMGHFKPKTNSDGLDRWWSAEILFEPVLDRYFSVKNIKRGARFVRQLREEIEKLIGPSILQCRKDVKACWDKNKQQDVSEKVETQTSHDDAETAVQSANPVPSKAGAKKTEEEKVAEVRDILSPIVKSEAELNAWLESVQSKPCTIVDNEGTHWKGSTFLDIIPQGGNTIIEYNRAHDFFRFIYELLADLDEARSKKDHDGVAEIAHRLKVAIDLLFMAYAKAEGVLDPEHEQRIDETLQILRTNWGANLQNFVRSYLNSKK
;
A
#
# COMPACT_ATOMS: atom_id res chain seq x y z
N MET A 1 49.20 -29.30 27.69
CA MET A 1 48.03 -29.77 26.95
C MET A 1 47.30 -28.54 26.48
N THR A 2 47.25 -28.29 25.19
CA THR A 2 46.49 -27.19 24.61
C THR A 2 45.00 -27.48 24.82
N GLU A 3 44.36 -26.64 25.56
CA GLU A 3 42.92 -26.73 25.80
C GLU A 3 42.17 -26.60 24.48
N LEU A 4 41.32 -27.58 24.16
CA LEU A 4 40.49 -27.56 22.97
C LEU A 4 39.41 -26.47 23.15
N VAL A 5 39.40 -25.49 22.28
CA VAL A 5 38.38 -24.44 22.28
C VAL A 5 37.25 -24.85 21.34
N SER A 6 36.02 -24.79 21.82
CA SER A 6 34.84 -25.07 21.00
C SER A 6 34.72 -24.01 19.89
N LEU A 7 34.40 -24.46 18.65
CA LEU A 7 34.15 -23.56 17.51
C LEU A 7 32.98 -22.58 17.78
N VAL A 8 32.04 -23.01 18.63
CA VAL A 8 30.81 -22.22 18.93
C VAL A 8 30.67 -22.04 20.45
N SER A 9 30.59 -20.81 20.89
CA SER A 9 30.11 -20.45 22.22
C SER A 9 28.59 -20.32 22.17
N THR A 10 27.85 -21.28 22.70
CA THR A 10 26.38 -21.40 22.51
C THR A 10 25.63 -20.13 22.89
N GLY A 11 25.85 -19.57 24.08
CA GLY A 11 25.14 -18.34 24.48
C GLY A 11 25.40 -17.13 23.59
N ARG A 12 26.66 -16.92 23.15
CA ARG A 12 27.00 -15.83 22.22
C ARG A 12 26.50 -16.09 20.82
N ALA A 13 26.52 -17.34 20.35
CA ALA A 13 25.99 -17.71 19.04
C ALA A 13 24.47 -17.49 19.00
N VAL A 14 23.73 -17.91 20.02
CA VAL A 14 22.30 -17.67 20.12
C VAL A 14 21.99 -16.17 20.16
N ALA A 15 22.72 -15.38 20.95
CA ALA A 15 22.56 -13.93 20.98
C ALA A 15 22.79 -13.28 19.60
N SER A 16 23.82 -13.72 18.86
CA SER A 16 24.08 -13.24 17.50
C SER A 16 23.00 -13.67 16.50
N LEU A 17 22.49 -14.89 16.60
CA LEU A 17 21.44 -15.42 15.75
C LEU A 17 20.09 -14.74 15.99
N ARG A 18 19.86 -14.21 17.19
CA ARG A 18 18.66 -13.37 17.48
C ARG A 18 18.64 -12.04 16.71
N GLU A 19 19.79 -11.54 16.26
CA GLU A 19 19.87 -10.36 15.41
C GLU A 19 19.59 -10.68 13.91
N SER A 20 18.94 -11.83 13.66
CA SER A 20 18.51 -12.21 12.32
C SER A 20 17.47 -11.25 11.77
N ASP A 21 17.38 -11.15 10.43
CA ASP A 21 16.46 -10.26 9.71
C ASP A 21 14.97 -10.67 9.79
N PHE A 22 14.56 -11.54 10.75
CA PHE A 22 13.15 -11.88 10.94
C PHE A 22 12.37 -10.71 11.54
N ASP A 23 11.29 -10.30 10.85
CA ASP A 23 10.21 -9.54 11.47
C ASP A 23 9.11 -10.47 12.02
N THR A 24 8.13 -9.90 12.70
CA THR A 24 7.05 -10.68 13.31
C THR A 24 6.25 -11.46 12.26
N CYS A 25 5.98 -10.88 11.10
CA CYS A 25 5.23 -11.52 10.01
C CYS A 25 5.95 -12.74 9.46
N SER A 26 7.22 -12.61 9.10
CA SER A 26 8.02 -13.72 8.57
C SER A 26 8.26 -14.80 9.63
N ALA A 27 8.40 -14.41 10.91
CA ALA A 27 8.53 -15.36 12.01
C ALA A 27 7.25 -16.18 12.22
N VAL A 28 6.09 -15.55 12.25
CA VAL A 28 4.77 -16.22 12.29
C VAL A 28 4.60 -17.16 11.10
N GLY A 29 5.05 -16.72 9.91
CA GLY A 29 5.01 -17.53 8.69
C GLY A 29 5.77 -18.84 8.79
N GLU A 30 6.91 -18.91 9.50
CA GLU A 30 7.65 -20.17 9.66
C GLU A 30 6.86 -21.22 10.47
N VAL A 31 6.04 -20.79 11.43
CA VAL A 31 5.18 -21.73 12.20
C VAL A 31 4.02 -22.21 11.31
N ILE A 32 3.38 -21.30 10.56
CA ILE A 32 2.30 -21.68 9.64
C ILE A 32 2.83 -22.64 8.56
N ASP A 33 4.02 -22.36 7.99
CA ASP A 33 4.65 -23.24 7.00
C ASP A 33 4.87 -24.66 7.56
N ASN A 34 5.27 -24.78 8.81
CA ASN A 34 5.43 -26.09 9.48
C ASN A 34 4.09 -26.80 9.68
N SER A 35 3.04 -26.09 10.07
CA SER A 35 1.69 -26.64 10.19
C SER A 35 1.16 -27.15 8.83
N LEU A 36 1.36 -26.38 7.74
CA LEU A 36 1.01 -26.81 6.39
C LEU A 36 1.79 -28.08 5.97
N GLN A 37 3.08 -28.15 6.30
CA GLN A 37 3.91 -29.32 6.03
C GLN A 37 3.52 -30.55 6.87
N ALA A 38 2.95 -30.32 8.05
CA ALA A 38 2.36 -31.36 8.89
C ALA A 38 0.97 -31.82 8.42
N GLN A 39 0.55 -31.36 7.21
CA GLN A 39 -0.75 -31.69 6.61
C GLN A 39 -1.95 -31.28 7.50
N SER A 40 -1.83 -30.14 8.16
CA SER A 40 -2.90 -29.59 8.97
C SER A 40 -4.02 -29.03 8.10
N HIS A 41 -5.25 -29.30 8.45
CA HIS A 41 -6.44 -28.71 7.84
C HIS A 41 -6.91 -27.47 8.60
N ASN A 42 -6.60 -27.41 9.91
CA ASN A 42 -6.93 -26.30 10.77
C ASN A 42 -5.67 -25.76 11.45
N VAL A 43 -5.36 -24.48 11.22
CA VAL A 43 -4.30 -23.75 11.91
C VAL A 43 -4.94 -22.58 12.64
N LYS A 44 -4.78 -22.54 13.97
CA LYS A 44 -5.37 -21.53 14.84
C LYS A 44 -4.28 -20.74 15.53
N ILE A 45 -4.36 -19.44 15.46
CA ILE A 45 -3.36 -18.51 15.99
C ILE A 45 -4.05 -17.56 16.97
N VAL A 46 -3.44 -17.37 18.13
CA VAL A 46 -3.86 -16.36 19.11
C VAL A 46 -2.74 -15.33 19.25
N LEU A 47 -3.02 -14.10 18.84
CA LEU A 47 -2.14 -12.95 18.99
C LEU A 47 -2.61 -12.13 20.20
N CYS A 48 -1.91 -12.26 21.32
CA CYS A 48 -2.22 -11.51 22.54
C CYS A 48 -1.58 -10.12 22.46
N GLU A 49 -2.39 -9.09 22.54
CA GLU A 49 -1.94 -7.70 22.46
C GLU A 49 -1.91 -7.03 23.84
N LYS A 50 -0.97 -6.10 24.03
CA LYS A 50 -0.94 -5.17 25.17
C LYS A 50 -0.75 -3.74 24.70
N LYS A 51 -1.27 -2.76 25.44
CA LYS A 51 -1.05 -1.34 25.16
C LYS A 51 0.37 -0.92 25.55
N THR A 52 1.03 -0.16 24.71
CA THR A 52 2.36 0.39 24.98
C THR A 52 2.32 1.51 26.00
N SER A 53 3.37 1.61 26.83
CA SER A 53 3.55 2.67 27.83
C SER A 53 4.42 3.84 27.35
N GLY A 54 4.70 3.95 26.05
CA GLY A 54 5.31 5.15 25.46
C GLY A 54 6.84 5.17 25.31
N ARG A 55 7.56 4.05 25.47
CA ARG A 55 9.00 4.00 25.09
C ARG A 55 9.15 3.54 23.62
N GLY A 56 9.39 4.50 22.72
CA GLY A 56 9.69 4.22 21.30
C GLY A 56 8.47 3.96 20.40
N THR A 57 7.27 3.89 20.97
CA THR A 57 6.01 3.72 20.24
C THR A 57 4.98 4.72 20.80
N PRO A 58 4.07 5.28 20.00
CA PRO A 58 3.02 6.14 20.53
C PRO A 58 2.25 5.47 21.67
N THR A 59 2.01 6.22 22.76
CA THR A 59 1.30 5.71 23.93
C THR A 59 -0.09 5.21 23.53
N GLY A 60 -0.44 3.98 23.96
CA GLY A 60 -1.74 3.37 23.66
C GLY A 60 -1.77 2.51 22.40
N THR A 61 -0.71 2.45 21.60
CA THR A 61 -0.61 1.49 20.50
C THR A 61 -0.66 0.06 21.05
N LYS A 62 -1.47 -0.79 20.46
CA LYS A 62 -1.51 -2.22 20.80
C LYS A 62 -0.38 -2.93 20.07
N ILE A 63 0.39 -3.71 20.81
CA ILE A 63 1.46 -4.55 20.27
C ILE A 63 1.32 -5.98 20.77
N ILE A 64 1.73 -6.93 19.96
CA ILE A 64 1.76 -8.35 20.31
C ILE A 64 2.79 -8.57 21.42
N HIS A 65 2.48 -9.38 22.42
CA HIS A 65 3.39 -9.73 23.51
C HIS A 65 3.46 -11.22 23.79
N LYS A 66 2.56 -12.00 23.20
CA LYS A 66 2.51 -13.46 23.25
C LYS A 66 1.81 -13.96 21.99
N CYS A 67 2.35 -15.04 21.40
CA CYS A 67 1.70 -15.75 20.31
C CYS A 67 1.48 -17.20 20.68
N VAL A 68 0.33 -17.74 20.29
CA VAL A 68 0.02 -19.16 20.45
C VAL A 68 -0.44 -19.71 19.12
N PHE A 69 0.13 -20.82 18.68
CA PHE A 69 -0.18 -21.47 17.42
C PHE A 69 -0.61 -22.91 17.72
N GLY A 70 -1.74 -23.32 17.21
CA GLY A 70 -2.22 -24.68 17.31
C GLY A 70 -2.60 -25.22 15.95
N ASP A 71 -2.32 -26.50 15.71
CA ASP A 71 -2.68 -27.19 14.50
C ASP A 71 -3.23 -28.60 14.76
N ASP A 72 -3.90 -29.18 13.77
CA ASP A 72 -4.43 -30.54 13.79
C ASP A 72 -3.63 -31.51 12.90
N GLY A 73 -2.37 -31.18 12.62
CA GLY A 73 -1.49 -31.96 11.78
C GLY A 73 -1.09 -33.32 12.38
N VAL A 74 -0.15 -33.99 11.72
CA VAL A 74 0.31 -35.33 12.14
C VAL A 74 1.00 -35.36 13.52
N GLY A 75 1.45 -34.22 14.02
CA GLY A 75 2.22 -34.11 15.25
C GLY A 75 3.67 -34.59 15.10
N MET A 76 4.41 -34.60 16.20
CA MET A 76 5.80 -35.06 16.31
C MET A 76 5.92 -36.15 17.36
N ASP A 77 6.64 -37.22 17.02
CA ASP A 77 7.06 -38.21 18.00
C ASP A 77 8.13 -37.66 18.95
N SER A 78 8.50 -38.41 19.98
CA SER A 78 9.44 -37.97 21.02
C SER A 78 10.81 -37.55 20.45
N ASP A 79 11.32 -38.27 19.47
CA ASP A 79 12.64 -38.00 18.87
C ASP A 79 12.59 -36.73 18.04
N THR A 80 11.61 -36.61 17.16
CA THR A 80 11.38 -35.43 16.34
C THR A 80 11.14 -34.19 17.23
N LEU A 81 10.33 -34.29 18.26
CA LEU A 81 10.03 -33.19 19.18
C LEU A 81 11.28 -32.75 19.96
N HIS A 82 12.15 -33.69 20.39
CA HIS A 82 13.40 -33.33 21.06
C HIS A 82 14.36 -32.53 20.20
N HIS A 83 14.38 -32.84 18.92
CA HIS A 83 15.29 -32.20 17.97
C HIS A 83 14.67 -31.00 17.21
N CYS A 84 13.35 -30.79 17.26
CA CYS A 84 12.68 -29.77 16.48
C CYS A 84 13.14 -28.32 16.77
N LEU A 85 13.64 -28.09 18.00
CA LEU A 85 14.21 -26.80 18.42
C LEU A 85 15.73 -26.72 18.20
N GLN A 86 16.38 -27.80 17.79
CA GLN A 86 17.82 -27.84 17.54
C GLN A 86 18.11 -27.09 16.20
N LEU A 87 19.03 -26.12 16.25
CA LEU A 87 19.47 -25.40 15.07
C LEU A 87 20.19 -26.34 14.11
N GLY A 88 19.72 -26.38 12.85
CA GLY A 88 20.28 -27.24 11.80
C GLY A 88 19.66 -28.65 11.72
N PHE A 89 18.72 -29.00 12.60
CA PHE A 89 17.97 -30.24 12.48
C PHE A 89 16.82 -30.07 11.47
N SER A 90 16.72 -30.98 10.53
CA SER A 90 15.61 -31.08 9.60
C SER A 90 15.40 -32.51 9.15
N THR A 91 14.22 -33.04 9.37
CA THR A 91 13.81 -34.35 8.83
C THR A 91 13.67 -34.33 7.30
N ARG A 92 13.67 -33.14 6.68
CA ARG A 92 13.44 -32.91 5.24
C ARG A 92 14.55 -32.11 4.56
N TYR A 93 15.76 -32.13 5.09
CA TYR A 93 16.91 -31.36 4.58
C TYR A 93 17.17 -31.59 3.07
N ASN A 94 16.86 -32.77 2.56
CA ASN A 94 17.02 -33.15 1.16
C ASN A 94 15.73 -33.02 0.32
N ASP A 95 14.58 -32.71 0.95
CA ASP A 95 13.33 -32.53 0.21
C ASP A 95 13.24 -31.11 -0.34
N ARG A 96 13.49 -30.97 -1.64
CA ARG A 96 13.42 -29.68 -2.35
C ARG A 96 12.05 -29.38 -2.94
N ARG A 97 11.03 -30.17 -2.64
CA ARG A 97 9.66 -30.00 -3.16
C ARG A 97 8.73 -29.28 -2.17
N GLY A 98 9.12 -29.18 -0.91
CA GLY A 98 8.31 -28.58 0.16
C GLY A 98 8.51 -27.06 0.34
N ILE A 99 7.62 -26.45 1.13
CA ILE A 99 7.66 -25.02 1.51
C ILE A 99 8.88 -24.73 2.39
N GLY A 100 9.26 -25.65 3.32
CA GLY A 100 10.42 -25.54 4.23
C GLY A 100 11.62 -26.36 3.75
N ARG A 101 12.84 -25.83 3.94
CA ARG A 101 14.07 -26.49 3.46
C ARG A 101 15.17 -26.63 4.50
N PHE A 102 15.35 -25.65 5.40
CA PHE A 102 16.63 -25.47 6.06
C PHE A 102 16.71 -25.98 7.51
N GLY A 103 15.60 -26.39 8.11
CA GLY A 103 15.55 -26.91 9.50
C GLY A 103 16.00 -25.92 10.58
N VAL A 104 16.07 -24.64 10.26
CA VAL A 104 16.47 -23.58 11.20
C VAL A 104 15.39 -22.52 11.36
N GLY A 105 14.37 -22.55 10.50
CA GLY A 105 13.39 -21.47 10.36
C GLY A 105 12.62 -21.22 11.64
N MET A 106 11.98 -22.24 12.20
CA MET A 106 11.10 -22.08 13.37
C MET A 106 11.87 -21.59 14.62
N THR A 107 13.01 -22.20 14.93
CA THR A 107 13.79 -21.82 16.13
C THR A 107 14.37 -20.42 15.97
N LEU A 108 15.00 -20.10 14.83
CA LEU A 108 15.53 -18.77 14.58
C LEU A 108 14.42 -17.72 14.56
N ALA A 109 13.29 -18.01 13.92
CA ALA A 109 12.13 -17.13 13.90
C ALA A 109 11.64 -16.83 15.32
N ALA A 110 11.44 -17.85 16.12
CA ALA A 110 10.94 -17.73 17.48
C ALA A 110 11.91 -16.94 18.39
N ILE A 111 13.20 -17.33 18.45
CA ILE A 111 14.19 -16.64 19.30
C ILE A 111 14.48 -15.20 18.84
N SER A 112 14.20 -14.85 17.59
CA SER A 112 14.29 -13.48 17.11
C SER A 112 13.19 -12.57 17.66
N GLN A 113 12.06 -13.13 18.14
CA GLN A 113 10.90 -12.41 18.64
C GLN A 113 10.78 -12.45 20.16
N CYS A 114 11.07 -13.60 20.77
CA CYS A 114 10.78 -13.85 22.18
C CYS A 114 11.92 -14.61 22.87
N GLN A 115 11.88 -14.67 24.19
CA GLN A 115 12.85 -15.36 25.02
C GLN A 115 12.41 -16.78 25.40
N LYS A 116 11.11 -17.08 25.31
CA LYS A 116 10.59 -18.38 25.71
C LYS A 116 9.72 -19.00 24.63
N ILE A 117 10.02 -20.25 24.29
CA ILE A 117 9.31 -21.08 23.32
C ILE A 117 8.90 -22.37 24.03
N GLU A 118 7.62 -22.72 23.99
CA GLU A 118 7.10 -23.97 24.52
C GLU A 118 6.42 -24.72 23.36
N ILE A 119 6.67 -26.02 23.27
CA ILE A 119 6.07 -26.89 22.26
C ILE A 119 5.43 -28.10 22.93
N TYR A 120 4.16 -28.31 22.58
CA TYR A 120 3.43 -29.53 22.90
C TYR A 120 3.11 -30.22 21.59
N SER A 121 3.37 -31.52 21.50
CA SER A 121 3.01 -32.28 20.31
C SER A 121 2.51 -33.66 20.64
N LYS A 122 1.66 -34.20 19.78
CA LYS A 122 1.08 -35.51 19.91
C LYS A 122 0.83 -36.11 18.54
N THR A 123 1.28 -37.31 18.28
CA THR A 123 0.90 -38.11 17.11
C THR A 123 -0.37 -38.92 17.38
N LYS A 124 -0.92 -39.54 16.35
CA LYS A 124 -2.11 -40.41 16.47
C LYS A 124 -1.85 -41.64 17.33
N ASP A 125 -0.60 -42.08 17.39
CA ASP A 125 -0.17 -43.28 18.09
C ASP A 125 0.18 -43.02 19.57
N ASP A 126 0.37 -41.76 19.94
CA ASP A 126 0.68 -41.36 21.29
C ASP A 126 -0.56 -41.34 22.19
N SER A 127 -0.39 -41.80 23.45
CA SER A 127 -1.45 -41.74 24.47
C SER A 127 -1.56 -40.38 25.18
N CYS A 128 -0.49 -39.59 25.19
CA CYS A 128 -0.41 -38.30 25.88
C CYS A 128 0.31 -37.25 25.06
N TRP A 129 0.15 -36.00 25.46
CA TRP A 129 0.91 -34.88 24.90
C TRP A 129 2.32 -34.88 25.45
N LEU A 130 3.31 -34.69 24.58
CA LEU A 130 4.71 -34.50 24.91
C LEU A 130 5.05 -33.01 24.86
N TYR A 131 5.96 -32.58 25.75
CA TYR A 131 6.35 -31.19 25.93
C TYR A 131 7.85 -31.03 25.94
N THR A 132 8.36 -30.03 25.24
CA THR A 132 9.73 -29.49 25.38
C THR A 132 9.70 -27.97 25.27
N HIS A 133 10.81 -27.31 25.61
CA HIS A 133 10.89 -25.85 25.56
C HIS A 133 12.33 -25.36 25.40
N ILE A 134 12.43 -24.09 25.06
CA ILE A 134 13.61 -23.24 25.20
C ILE A 134 13.22 -22.02 26.03
N ASP A 135 13.99 -21.75 27.09
CA ASP A 135 14.04 -20.45 27.74
C ASP A 135 15.47 -19.91 27.61
N LEU A 136 15.66 -18.74 27.06
CA LEU A 136 16.99 -18.20 26.79
C LEU A 136 17.78 -17.92 28.07
N GLU A 137 17.10 -17.68 29.20
CA GLU A 137 17.75 -17.51 30.49
C GLU A 137 18.33 -18.85 30.95
N GLU A 138 17.60 -19.96 30.78
CA GLU A 138 18.04 -21.32 31.13
C GLU A 138 19.19 -21.79 30.21
N LEU A 139 19.16 -21.45 28.90
CA LEU A 139 20.21 -21.81 27.94
C LEU A 139 21.59 -21.17 28.23
N ILE A 140 21.63 -20.11 29.04
CA ILE A 140 22.90 -19.51 29.50
C ILE A 140 23.59 -20.45 30.50
N GLU A 141 22.82 -21.13 31.35
CA GLU A 141 23.31 -22.03 32.38
C GLU A 141 23.52 -23.45 31.83
N ASP A 142 22.56 -23.96 31.07
CA ASP A 142 22.64 -25.28 30.39
C ASP A 142 22.27 -25.13 28.92
N PRO A 143 23.21 -25.31 27.96
CA PRO A 143 22.97 -25.15 26.54
C PRO A 143 22.18 -26.31 25.89
N ASN A 144 21.66 -27.24 26.65
CA ASN A 144 20.93 -28.39 26.15
C ASN A 144 19.42 -28.14 26.16
N ILE A 145 18.74 -28.64 25.12
CA ILE A 145 17.28 -28.64 25.04
C ILE A 145 16.74 -29.76 25.91
N PRO A 146 15.79 -29.50 26.83
CA PRO A 146 15.22 -30.55 27.70
C PRO A 146 14.58 -31.67 26.89
N ALA A 147 14.82 -32.92 27.33
CA ALA A 147 14.16 -34.08 26.74
C ALA A 147 12.62 -33.96 26.88
N PRO A 148 11.85 -34.40 25.87
CA PRO A 148 10.40 -34.37 25.94
C PRO A 148 9.84 -35.11 27.13
N VAL A 149 8.91 -34.49 27.84
CA VAL A 149 8.19 -35.07 28.99
C VAL A 149 6.68 -35.06 28.71
N SER A 150 6.00 -36.05 29.33
CA SER A 150 4.53 -36.05 29.28
C SER A 150 3.98 -34.85 30.05
N ARG A 151 3.17 -34.01 29.39
CA ARG A 151 2.56 -32.85 30.02
C ARG A 151 1.21 -32.55 29.38
N GLU A 152 0.19 -32.30 30.18
CA GLU A 152 -1.11 -31.88 29.65
C GLU A 152 -1.06 -30.51 29.04
N LEU A 153 -1.87 -30.31 27.99
CA LEU A 153 -2.07 -28.99 27.38
C LEU A 153 -2.68 -28.01 28.40
N PRO A 154 -2.25 -26.74 28.39
CA PRO A 154 -2.94 -25.69 29.12
C PRO A 154 -4.42 -25.63 28.70
N THR A 155 -5.30 -25.54 29.72
CA THR A 155 -6.75 -25.65 29.48
C THR A 155 -7.28 -24.62 28.47
N GLU A 156 -6.71 -23.43 28.50
CA GLU A 156 -7.07 -22.32 27.60
C GLU A 156 -6.72 -22.58 26.14
N TYR A 157 -5.82 -23.52 25.84
CA TYR A 157 -5.35 -23.77 24.46
C TYR A 157 -5.79 -25.13 23.91
N LYS A 158 -6.54 -25.94 24.68
CA LYS A 158 -7.02 -27.27 24.23
C LYS A 158 -7.85 -27.25 22.96
N ASN A 159 -8.57 -26.15 22.71
CA ASN A 159 -9.40 -25.97 21.53
C ASN A 159 -8.61 -25.54 20.28
N LEU A 160 -7.32 -25.21 20.42
CA LEU A 160 -6.50 -24.77 19.29
C LEU A 160 -5.92 -25.96 18.49
N VAL A 161 -5.84 -27.12 19.05
CA VAL A 161 -5.20 -28.30 18.47
C VAL A 161 -6.19 -29.41 18.14
N GLY A 162 -5.77 -30.35 17.29
CA GLY A 162 -6.57 -31.53 16.97
C GLY A 162 -6.79 -32.47 18.17
N ALA A 163 -7.93 -33.14 18.21
CA ALA A 163 -8.25 -34.06 19.28
C ALA A 163 -7.36 -35.32 19.29
N LYS A 164 -6.91 -35.78 18.13
CA LYS A 164 -6.14 -37.01 17.95
C LYS A 164 -4.65 -36.77 17.81
N SER A 165 -4.26 -35.74 17.09
CA SER A 165 -2.88 -35.35 16.81
C SER A 165 -2.79 -33.85 16.59
N GLY A 166 -1.59 -33.30 16.65
CA GLY A 166 -1.35 -31.89 16.35
C GLY A 166 -0.16 -31.34 17.15
N THR A 167 0.07 -30.05 16.96
CA THR A 167 1.15 -29.33 17.64
C THR A 167 0.63 -28.00 18.18
N LEU A 168 1.05 -27.66 19.42
CA LEU A 168 0.84 -26.36 20.03
C LEU A 168 2.21 -25.70 20.23
N VAL A 169 2.41 -24.50 19.70
CA VAL A 169 3.61 -23.68 19.91
C VAL A 169 3.21 -22.41 20.65
N VAL A 170 3.93 -22.10 21.72
CA VAL A 170 3.71 -20.88 22.52
C VAL A 170 4.98 -20.05 22.53
N TRP A 171 4.89 -18.81 22.09
CA TRP A 171 5.93 -17.80 22.18
C TRP A 171 5.57 -16.82 23.28
N ASP A 172 6.41 -16.72 24.29
CA ASP A 172 6.20 -15.85 25.45
C ASP A 172 7.46 -15.02 25.76
N LYS A 173 7.35 -14.04 26.62
CA LYS A 173 8.43 -13.11 26.96
C LYS A 173 8.96 -12.37 25.70
N PHE A 174 8.06 -11.75 24.92
CA PHE A 174 8.50 -10.90 23.80
C PHE A 174 9.37 -9.74 24.30
N ASP A 175 10.57 -9.62 23.77
CA ASP A 175 11.57 -8.61 24.12
C ASP A 175 12.04 -7.78 22.91
N ARG A 176 11.52 -8.06 21.75
CA ARG A 176 11.67 -7.26 20.52
C ARG A 176 10.42 -6.39 20.31
N GLN A 177 10.51 -5.43 19.40
CA GLN A 177 9.36 -4.59 19.05
C GLN A 177 8.52 -5.31 18.00
N PRO A 178 7.44 -5.98 18.41
CA PRO A 178 6.60 -6.74 17.48
C PRO A 178 5.68 -5.81 16.68
N ASP A 179 5.16 -6.35 15.58
CA ASP A 179 4.10 -5.74 14.80
C ASP A 179 2.76 -5.71 15.52
N THR A 180 1.79 -5.02 14.95
CA THR A 180 0.38 -5.07 15.37
C THR A 180 -0.28 -6.35 14.85
N ALA A 181 -1.34 -6.81 15.52
CA ALA A 181 -2.11 -7.96 15.06
C ALA A 181 -2.70 -7.73 13.66
N ASP A 182 -3.23 -6.54 13.38
CA ASP A 182 -3.80 -6.18 12.07
C ASP A 182 -2.79 -6.32 10.93
N HIS A 183 -1.54 -5.88 11.14
CA HIS A 183 -0.48 -6.02 10.13
C HIS A 183 -0.15 -7.50 9.88
N VAL A 184 0.00 -8.29 10.94
CA VAL A 184 0.25 -9.73 10.84
C VAL A 184 -0.91 -10.44 10.13
N ILE A 185 -2.16 -10.15 10.50
CA ILE A 185 -3.36 -10.73 9.88
C ILE A 185 -3.39 -10.42 8.38
N HIS A 186 -3.20 -9.16 7.98
CA HIS A 186 -3.18 -8.78 6.58
C HIS A 186 -2.07 -9.49 5.80
N TRP A 187 -0.87 -9.56 6.38
CA TRP A 187 0.25 -10.27 5.77
C TRP A 187 -0.03 -11.77 5.59
N VAL A 188 -0.61 -12.42 6.60
CA VAL A 188 -0.99 -13.85 6.55
C VAL A 188 -2.05 -14.08 5.46
N ARG A 189 -3.10 -13.26 5.40
CA ARG A 189 -4.18 -13.35 4.38
C ARG A 189 -3.62 -13.28 2.97
N ARG A 190 -2.61 -12.42 2.73
CA ARG A 190 -1.96 -12.28 1.43
C ARG A 190 -1.00 -13.44 1.15
N THR A 191 -0.12 -13.76 2.12
CA THR A 191 0.94 -14.76 1.95
C THR A 191 0.38 -16.15 1.69
N TYR A 192 -0.70 -16.53 2.37
CA TYR A 192 -1.30 -17.87 2.28
C TYR A 192 -2.57 -17.92 1.43
N ARG A 193 -2.86 -16.89 0.62
CA ARG A 193 -4.07 -16.80 -0.22
C ARG A 193 -4.34 -18.01 -1.12
N LYS A 194 -3.29 -18.74 -1.53
CA LYS A 194 -3.43 -19.94 -2.38
C LYS A 194 -3.80 -21.21 -1.60
N PHE A 195 -3.76 -21.15 -0.26
CA PHE A 195 -4.07 -22.28 0.64
C PHE A 195 -5.39 -22.10 1.38
N ILE A 196 -5.81 -20.85 1.59
CA ILE A 196 -7.02 -20.50 2.34
C ILE A 196 -8.14 -20.01 1.40
N GLY A 197 -9.38 -20.03 1.88
CA GLY A 197 -10.54 -19.60 1.08
C GLY A 197 -11.06 -20.71 0.17
N THR A 198 -11.93 -20.34 -0.75
CA THR A 198 -12.65 -21.27 -1.62
C THR A 198 -12.11 -21.32 -3.05
N GLU A 199 -11.40 -20.30 -3.46
CA GLU A 199 -10.92 -20.10 -4.84
C GLU A 199 -9.48 -19.58 -4.86
N ARG A 200 -8.76 -19.90 -5.94
CA ARG A 200 -7.42 -19.33 -6.21
C ARG A 200 -7.22 -19.12 -7.71
N VAL A 201 -6.31 -18.25 -8.07
CA VAL A 201 -5.86 -18.13 -9.47
C VAL A 201 -4.83 -19.21 -9.76
N GLU A 202 -5.10 -20.04 -10.75
CA GLU A 202 -4.21 -21.09 -11.22
C GLU A 202 -4.33 -21.21 -12.74
N GLU A 203 -3.23 -21.35 -13.45
CA GLU A 203 -3.18 -21.46 -14.92
C GLU A 203 -4.00 -20.40 -15.68
N GLY A 204 -4.00 -19.16 -15.19
CA GLY A 204 -4.74 -18.08 -15.83
C GLY A 204 -6.24 -18.10 -15.63
N LYS A 205 -6.73 -18.87 -14.67
CA LYS A 205 -8.17 -18.99 -14.35
C LYS A 205 -8.38 -18.98 -12.84
N VAL A 206 -9.59 -18.62 -12.45
CA VAL A 206 -10.06 -18.81 -11.08
C VAL A 206 -10.55 -20.25 -10.96
N VAL A 207 -9.95 -21.01 -10.04
CA VAL A 207 -10.31 -22.40 -9.78
C VAL A 207 -10.65 -22.61 -8.30
N PRO A 208 -11.55 -23.57 -7.97
CA PRO A 208 -11.83 -23.90 -6.58
C PRO A 208 -10.59 -24.54 -5.91
N ILE A 209 -10.40 -24.27 -4.61
CA ILE A 209 -9.43 -24.98 -3.76
C ILE A 209 -10.11 -26.25 -3.29
N THR A 210 -9.56 -27.41 -3.65
CA THR A 210 -10.18 -28.72 -3.37
C THR A 210 -10.13 -29.08 -1.89
N ASP A 211 -9.08 -28.68 -1.19
CA ASP A 211 -8.85 -28.95 0.24
C ASP A 211 -8.25 -27.72 0.92
N PRO A 212 -9.08 -26.71 1.19
CA PRO A 212 -8.60 -25.45 1.75
C PRO A 212 -8.21 -25.63 3.23
N VAL A 213 -7.10 -25.03 3.61
CA VAL A 213 -6.71 -24.90 5.01
C VAL A 213 -7.58 -23.83 5.67
N VAL A 214 -8.15 -24.16 6.81
CA VAL A 214 -8.86 -23.19 7.64
C VAL A 214 -7.84 -22.54 8.58
N LEU A 215 -7.52 -21.28 8.30
CA LEU A 215 -6.61 -20.48 9.11
C LEU A 215 -7.42 -19.49 9.94
N THR A 216 -7.29 -19.56 11.27
CA THR A 216 -8.06 -18.73 12.20
C THR A 216 -7.09 -17.90 13.04
N VAL A 217 -7.36 -16.60 13.18
CA VAL A 217 -6.61 -15.72 14.09
C VAL A 217 -7.59 -15.06 15.06
N ASN A 218 -7.33 -15.18 16.36
CA ASN A 218 -8.19 -14.64 17.43
C ASN A 218 -9.68 -15.01 17.23
N ASP A 219 -9.93 -16.28 16.94
CA ASP A 219 -11.24 -16.89 16.67
C ASP A 219 -11.94 -16.45 15.37
N GLU A 220 -11.31 -15.60 14.56
CA GLU A 220 -11.83 -15.22 13.25
C GLU A 220 -11.19 -16.04 12.13
N VAL A 221 -12.01 -16.66 11.29
CA VAL A 221 -11.54 -17.39 10.09
C VAL A 221 -11.06 -16.38 9.07
N LEU A 222 -9.82 -16.53 8.64
CA LEU A 222 -9.23 -15.63 7.66
C LEU A 222 -9.72 -15.94 6.25
N THR A 223 -10.04 -14.88 5.53
CA THR A 223 -10.31 -14.91 4.09
C THR A 223 -9.07 -14.45 3.32
N PRO A 224 -8.82 -14.98 2.11
CA PRO A 224 -7.67 -14.59 1.33
C PRO A 224 -7.72 -13.10 0.96
N PHE A 225 -6.56 -12.45 0.94
CA PHE A 225 -6.38 -11.16 0.29
C PHE A 225 -5.61 -11.39 -1.02
N ASP A 226 -6.30 -11.26 -2.15
CA ASP A 226 -5.72 -11.47 -3.47
C ASP A 226 -5.17 -10.14 -4.04
N PRO A 227 -3.86 -9.94 -4.15
CA PRO A 227 -3.28 -8.72 -4.72
C PRO A 227 -3.46 -8.61 -6.24
N LEU A 228 -3.93 -9.66 -6.92
CA LEU A 228 -4.41 -9.59 -8.30
C LEU A 228 -5.85 -9.05 -8.39
N TYR A 229 -6.59 -9.04 -7.27
CA TYR A 229 -8.00 -8.62 -7.19
C TYR A 229 -8.95 -9.37 -8.14
N VAL A 230 -8.58 -10.56 -8.57
CA VAL A 230 -9.39 -11.42 -9.45
C VAL A 230 -10.39 -12.24 -8.65
N ILE A 231 -10.02 -12.59 -7.41
CA ILE A 231 -10.90 -13.22 -6.44
C ILE A 231 -11.54 -12.13 -5.58
N LYS A 232 -12.78 -12.33 -5.14
CA LYS A 232 -13.48 -11.37 -4.28
C LYS A 232 -12.73 -11.20 -2.96
N ASN A 233 -12.23 -9.99 -2.71
CA ASN A 233 -11.73 -9.58 -1.40
C ASN A 233 -12.90 -9.03 -0.58
N GLN A 234 -13.15 -9.61 0.59
CA GLN A 234 -14.30 -9.23 1.43
C GLN A 234 -14.23 -7.79 1.96
N ASP A 235 -13.03 -7.22 2.02
CA ASP A 235 -12.80 -5.87 2.50
C ASP A 235 -13.17 -4.80 1.45
N ILE A 236 -13.34 -5.20 0.17
CA ILE A 236 -13.61 -4.26 -0.93
C ILE A 236 -15.13 -4.17 -1.12
N PRO A 237 -15.72 -2.98 -0.96
CA PRO A 237 -17.17 -2.78 -1.04
C PRO A 237 -17.67 -2.70 -2.49
N SER A 238 -17.18 -3.59 -3.36
CA SER A 238 -17.56 -3.68 -4.77
C SER A 238 -17.68 -5.14 -5.21
N GLU A 239 -18.60 -5.42 -6.11
CA GLU A 239 -18.69 -6.72 -6.79
C GLU A 239 -17.77 -6.79 -8.01
N ASP A 240 -17.25 -5.63 -8.47
CA ASP A 240 -16.30 -5.59 -9.57
C ASP A 240 -14.95 -6.20 -9.16
N LYS A 241 -14.35 -6.92 -10.09
CA LYS A 241 -13.08 -7.62 -9.92
C LYS A 241 -12.12 -7.24 -11.03
N SER A 242 -10.83 -7.36 -10.77
CA SER A 242 -9.81 -7.25 -11.81
C SER A 242 -9.99 -8.34 -12.87
N ALA A 243 -9.68 -8.01 -14.10
CA ALA A 243 -9.58 -8.98 -15.17
C ALA A 243 -8.16 -9.56 -15.23
N LEU A 244 -8.03 -10.85 -15.47
CA LEU A 244 -6.76 -11.45 -15.87
C LEU A 244 -6.37 -10.86 -17.23
N PHE A 245 -5.15 -10.30 -17.31
CA PHE A 245 -4.73 -9.51 -18.46
C PHE A 245 -3.72 -10.26 -19.33
N GLU A 246 -2.64 -10.75 -18.73
CA GLU A 246 -1.54 -11.39 -19.44
C GLU A 246 -1.03 -12.57 -18.63
N ARG A 247 -0.65 -13.65 -19.31
CA ARG A 247 0.01 -14.80 -18.72
C ARG A 247 1.22 -15.19 -19.56
N ILE A 248 2.38 -15.11 -18.94
CA ILE A 248 3.66 -15.39 -19.55
C ILE A 248 4.25 -16.63 -18.89
N GLU A 249 4.63 -17.61 -19.70
CA GLU A 249 5.35 -18.80 -19.23
C GLU A 249 6.68 -18.91 -19.94
N PHE A 250 7.70 -19.27 -19.19
CA PHE A 250 9.01 -19.65 -19.75
C PHE A 250 9.70 -20.70 -18.89
N GLU A 251 10.57 -21.47 -19.49
CA GLU A 251 11.31 -22.52 -18.81
C GLU A 251 12.71 -22.05 -18.41
N MET A 252 13.10 -22.42 -17.18
CA MET A 252 14.42 -22.21 -16.65
C MET A 252 15.13 -23.56 -16.46
N PRO A 253 16.42 -23.68 -16.74
CA PRO A 253 17.18 -24.90 -16.45
C PRO A 253 17.23 -25.11 -14.93
N VAL A 254 16.97 -26.32 -14.50
CA VAL A 254 17.10 -26.71 -13.09
C VAL A 254 18.60 -26.84 -12.78
N PRO A 255 19.10 -26.18 -11.70
CA PRO A 255 20.50 -26.32 -11.30
C PRO A 255 20.88 -27.79 -11.01
N GLU A 256 22.05 -28.22 -11.43
CA GLU A 256 22.53 -29.62 -11.23
C GLU A 256 22.55 -30.02 -9.74
N ASP A 257 22.86 -29.07 -8.86
CA ASP A 257 22.87 -29.27 -7.42
C ASP A 257 21.46 -29.32 -6.80
N ALA A 258 20.40 -29.20 -7.59
CA ALA A 258 19.02 -29.35 -7.13
C ALA A 258 18.69 -30.81 -6.73
N GLY A 259 19.42 -31.79 -7.26
CA GLY A 259 19.25 -33.19 -6.87
C GLY A 259 17.92 -33.81 -7.30
N VAL A 260 17.30 -33.28 -8.33
CA VAL A 260 16.04 -33.74 -8.91
C VAL A 260 16.25 -34.18 -10.36
N PRO A 261 15.41 -35.10 -10.90
CA PRO A 261 15.60 -35.61 -12.26
C PRO A 261 15.17 -34.63 -13.36
N GLU A 262 14.35 -33.62 -13.02
CA GLU A 262 13.83 -32.62 -13.95
C GLU A 262 14.97 -31.72 -14.44
N LYS A 263 15.05 -31.49 -15.75
CA LYS A 263 16.08 -30.64 -16.38
C LYS A 263 15.65 -29.17 -16.48
N THR A 264 14.35 -28.93 -16.58
CA THR A 264 13.75 -27.59 -16.65
C THR A 264 12.58 -27.47 -15.68
N SER A 265 12.29 -26.26 -15.28
CA SER A 265 11.09 -25.93 -14.50
C SER A 265 10.52 -24.59 -14.96
N LYS A 266 9.22 -24.46 -14.89
CA LYS A 266 8.50 -23.28 -15.36
C LYS A 266 8.57 -22.13 -14.37
N VAL A 267 8.69 -20.92 -14.92
CA VAL A 267 8.36 -19.68 -14.26
C VAL A 267 7.10 -19.13 -14.93
N VAL A 268 6.11 -18.78 -14.15
CA VAL A 268 4.83 -18.25 -14.63
C VAL A 268 4.65 -16.84 -14.08
N ILE A 269 4.36 -15.89 -14.97
CA ILE A 269 3.98 -14.52 -14.61
C ILE A 269 2.52 -14.35 -14.97
N GLN A 270 1.69 -14.01 -14.00
CA GLN A 270 0.29 -13.70 -14.21
C GLN A 270 0.03 -12.23 -13.87
N MET A 271 -0.54 -11.50 -14.81
CA MET A 271 -0.94 -10.12 -14.62
C MET A 271 -2.45 -9.96 -14.53
N SER A 272 -2.89 -8.95 -13.83
CA SER A 272 -4.29 -8.52 -13.76
C SER A 272 -4.39 -7.00 -13.92
N PHE A 273 -5.58 -6.55 -14.30
CA PHE A 273 -5.88 -5.16 -14.54
C PHE A 273 -7.16 -4.76 -13.79
N THR A 274 -7.07 -3.71 -12.96
CA THR A 274 -8.18 -3.28 -12.09
C THR A 274 -9.38 -2.79 -12.87
N PRO A 275 -10.61 -2.93 -12.34
CA PRO A 275 -11.82 -2.42 -12.98
C PRO A 275 -11.74 -0.92 -13.23
N GLU A 276 -12.35 -0.47 -14.31
CA GLU A 276 -12.44 0.96 -14.63
C GLU A 276 -13.19 1.74 -13.55
N SER A 277 -14.20 1.12 -12.90
CA SER A 277 -14.98 1.69 -11.79
C SER A 277 -14.14 2.06 -10.56
N TRP A 278 -12.97 1.46 -10.36
CA TRP A 278 -12.07 1.79 -9.24
C TRP A 278 -11.13 2.94 -9.55
N ARG A 279 -10.93 3.24 -10.84
CA ARG A 279 -9.96 4.24 -11.28
C ARG A 279 -10.52 5.63 -11.12
N PRO A 280 -9.73 6.59 -10.61
CA PRO A 280 -10.14 7.98 -10.57
C PRO A 280 -10.15 8.59 -11.96
N ASP A 281 -10.80 9.71 -12.08
CA ASP A 281 -10.98 10.48 -13.29
C ASP A 281 -9.78 11.39 -13.61
N GLY A 282 -8.62 10.81 -13.82
CA GLY A 282 -7.51 11.52 -14.44
C GLY A 282 -6.45 12.14 -13.55
N SER A 283 -6.57 12.13 -12.23
CA SER A 283 -5.57 12.73 -11.33
C SER A 283 -4.32 11.85 -11.09
N GLY A 284 -4.31 10.64 -11.56
CA GLY A 284 -3.14 9.73 -11.57
C GLY A 284 -2.65 9.20 -10.22
N ARG A 285 -2.94 9.87 -9.12
CA ARG A 285 -2.36 9.55 -7.81
C ARG A 285 -3.37 9.14 -6.75
N SER A 286 -4.63 9.48 -6.89
CA SER A 286 -5.56 9.29 -5.79
C SER A 286 -6.26 7.95 -5.83
N GLY A 287 -5.92 7.11 -4.88
CA GLY A 287 -6.80 6.06 -4.42
C GLY A 287 -7.96 6.65 -3.60
N THR A 288 -8.64 7.67 -4.11
CA THR A 288 -9.71 8.36 -3.35
C THR A 288 -11.01 7.58 -3.31
N ARG A 289 -11.27 6.72 -4.28
CA ARG A 289 -12.45 5.84 -4.26
C ARG A 289 -12.36 4.83 -3.12
N LEU A 290 -13.50 4.52 -2.51
CA LEU A 290 -13.58 3.58 -1.39
C LEU A 290 -12.99 2.20 -1.74
N GLU A 291 -13.25 1.73 -2.96
CA GLU A 291 -12.73 0.47 -3.50
C GLU A 291 -11.20 0.48 -3.57
N ALA A 292 -10.61 1.55 -4.07
CA ALA A 292 -9.17 1.70 -4.19
C ALA A 292 -8.47 1.76 -2.82
N LYS A 293 -9.07 2.45 -1.85
CA LYS A 293 -8.59 2.49 -0.46
C LYS A 293 -8.70 1.12 0.22
N ALA A 294 -9.86 0.46 0.09
CA ALA A 294 -10.09 -0.87 0.66
C ALA A 294 -9.19 -1.94 0.01
N ALA A 295 -8.88 -1.79 -1.28
CA ALA A 295 -7.93 -2.62 -2.00
C ALA A 295 -6.47 -2.30 -1.65
N ARG A 296 -6.18 -1.23 -0.91
CA ARG A 296 -4.82 -0.77 -0.57
C ARG A 296 -3.93 -0.67 -1.82
N LEU A 297 -4.45 -0.07 -2.90
CA LEU A 297 -3.75 -0.01 -4.19
C LEU A 297 -2.41 0.73 -4.12
N ASP A 298 -2.26 1.68 -3.23
CA ASP A 298 -1.02 2.41 -2.94
C ASP A 298 0.05 1.54 -2.27
N GLU A 299 -0.36 0.57 -1.44
CA GLU A 299 0.53 -0.40 -0.80
C GLU A 299 0.83 -1.61 -1.71
N ASN A 300 -0.07 -1.89 -2.65
CA ASN A 300 -0.02 -3.08 -3.52
C ASN A 300 0.49 -2.79 -4.94
N GLU A 301 1.18 -1.69 -5.15
CA GLU A 301 1.84 -1.36 -6.42
C GLU A 301 3.12 -2.18 -6.63
N GLY A 302 3.01 -3.51 -6.70
CA GLY A 302 4.19 -4.36 -6.72
C GLY A 302 4.01 -5.70 -7.43
N PHE A 303 5.06 -6.49 -7.29
CA PHE A 303 5.11 -7.87 -7.75
C PHE A 303 5.04 -8.81 -6.57
N SER A 304 4.08 -9.72 -6.60
CA SER A 304 4.00 -10.84 -5.67
C SER A 304 4.81 -12.01 -6.19
N VAL A 305 5.77 -12.50 -5.42
CA VAL A 305 6.62 -13.64 -5.81
C VAL A 305 6.23 -14.85 -4.97
N LEU A 306 5.75 -15.91 -5.64
CA LEU A 306 5.27 -17.13 -5.02
C LEU A 306 6.22 -18.29 -5.30
N ARG A 307 6.59 -18.99 -4.24
CA ARG A 307 7.35 -20.23 -4.24
C ARG A 307 6.45 -21.36 -3.77
N ALA A 308 6.19 -22.35 -4.61
CA ALA A 308 5.24 -23.42 -4.30
C ALA A 308 3.92 -22.88 -3.72
N ASN A 309 3.33 -21.89 -4.37
CA ASN A 309 2.08 -21.20 -3.98
C ASN A 309 2.15 -20.33 -2.70
N ARG A 310 3.25 -20.31 -1.97
CA ARG A 310 3.46 -19.43 -0.82
C ARG A 310 4.16 -18.15 -1.24
N GLU A 311 3.61 -16.97 -0.91
CA GLU A 311 4.27 -15.71 -1.19
C GLU A 311 5.55 -15.56 -0.36
N VAL A 312 6.70 -15.46 -1.02
CA VAL A 312 8.01 -15.30 -0.37
C VAL A 312 8.51 -13.87 -0.40
N PHE A 313 7.92 -13.04 -1.28
CA PHE A 313 8.35 -11.68 -1.45
C PHE A 313 7.27 -10.83 -2.12
N TYR A 314 7.14 -9.60 -1.69
CA TYR A 314 6.31 -8.58 -2.31
C TYR A 314 7.06 -7.25 -2.30
N ASP A 315 7.25 -6.63 -3.46
CA ASP A 315 7.89 -5.31 -3.56
C ASP A 315 7.58 -4.61 -4.89
N VAL A 316 7.74 -3.31 -4.89
CA VAL A 316 7.73 -2.45 -6.08
C VAL A 316 9.06 -2.62 -6.82
N MET A 317 9.14 -3.63 -7.67
CA MET A 317 10.36 -3.93 -8.42
C MET A 317 10.56 -2.94 -9.58
N GLY A 318 11.00 -1.73 -9.27
CA GLY A 318 11.17 -0.65 -10.25
C GLY A 318 12.06 -1.00 -11.44
N HIS A 319 12.97 -1.97 -11.28
CA HIS A 319 13.82 -2.45 -12.36
C HIS A 319 13.09 -3.31 -13.41
N PHE A 320 11.90 -3.84 -13.11
CA PHE A 320 11.06 -4.54 -14.10
C PHE A 320 10.15 -3.58 -14.86
N LYS A 321 10.05 -2.35 -14.41
CA LYS A 321 9.17 -1.36 -15.02
C LYS A 321 9.90 -0.59 -16.11
N PRO A 322 9.32 -0.40 -17.30
CA PRO A 322 9.90 0.45 -18.33
C PRO A 322 10.21 1.86 -17.80
N LYS A 323 11.38 2.40 -18.15
CA LYS A 323 11.88 3.71 -17.72
C LYS A 323 11.15 4.86 -18.43
N THR A 324 9.85 4.89 -18.31
CA THR A 324 9.00 5.99 -18.79
C THR A 324 8.27 6.60 -17.62
N ASN A 325 7.81 7.84 -17.75
CA ASN A 325 7.02 8.46 -16.68
C ASN A 325 5.78 7.61 -16.38
N SER A 326 5.70 7.11 -15.15
CA SER A 326 4.67 6.18 -14.69
C SER A 326 3.88 6.71 -13.50
N ASP A 327 3.98 8.00 -13.20
CA ASP A 327 3.36 8.60 -12.01
C ASP A 327 1.90 8.16 -11.85
N GLY A 328 1.65 7.30 -10.85
CA GLY A 328 0.34 6.76 -10.51
C GLY A 328 -0.28 5.80 -11.54
N LEU A 329 0.41 5.43 -12.63
CA LEU A 329 -0.11 4.49 -13.63
C LEU A 329 0.07 3.02 -13.22
N ASP A 330 1.09 2.72 -12.43
CA ASP A 330 1.47 1.33 -12.13
C ASP A 330 0.66 0.70 -10.99
N ARG A 331 -0.16 1.46 -10.28
CA ARG A 331 -1.03 0.91 -9.23
C ARG A 331 -2.31 0.24 -9.74
N TRP A 332 -2.63 0.41 -11.03
CA TRP A 332 -3.85 -0.10 -11.64
C TRP A 332 -3.71 -1.48 -12.26
N TRP A 333 -2.52 -2.05 -12.25
CA TRP A 333 -2.24 -3.43 -12.62
C TRP A 333 -1.45 -4.10 -11.51
N SER A 334 -1.56 -5.41 -11.44
CA SER A 334 -0.83 -6.24 -10.48
C SER A 334 -0.21 -7.43 -11.18
N ALA A 335 0.86 -7.96 -10.60
CA ALA A 335 1.51 -9.15 -11.15
C ALA A 335 1.95 -10.10 -10.05
N GLU A 336 1.81 -11.41 -10.30
CA GLU A 336 2.43 -12.46 -9.50
C GLU A 336 3.39 -13.28 -10.35
N ILE A 337 4.52 -13.67 -9.76
CA ILE A 337 5.56 -14.50 -10.35
C ILE A 337 5.60 -15.81 -9.57
N LEU A 338 5.28 -16.92 -10.21
CA LEU A 338 5.23 -18.24 -9.60
C LEU A 338 6.42 -19.07 -10.06
N PHE A 339 7.04 -19.78 -9.13
CA PHE A 339 8.11 -20.72 -9.42
C PHE A 339 8.16 -21.87 -8.40
N GLU A 340 8.78 -22.98 -8.83
CA GLU A 340 8.97 -24.15 -7.99
C GLU A 340 10.29 -24.11 -7.21
N PRO A 341 10.37 -24.74 -6.02
CA PRO A 341 11.56 -24.73 -5.16
C PRO A 341 12.87 -25.14 -5.81
N VAL A 342 12.83 -25.92 -6.87
CA VAL A 342 14.00 -26.34 -7.65
C VAL A 342 14.73 -25.16 -8.30
N LEU A 343 14.07 -24.01 -8.44
CA LEU A 343 14.62 -22.78 -9.00
C LEU A 343 15.09 -21.78 -7.92
N ASP A 344 15.09 -22.11 -6.64
CA ASP A 344 15.47 -21.24 -5.51
C ASP A 344 16.75 -20.44 -5.75
N ARG A 345 17.73 -21.05 -6.42
CA ARG A 345 19.02 -20.43 -6.73
C ARG A 345 18.89 -19.18 -7.62
N TYR A 346 17.97 -19.19 -8.58
CA TYR A 346 17.74 -18.06 -9.48
C TYR A 346 17.02 -16.90 -8.79
N PHE A 347 16.18 -17.23 -7.82
CA PHE A 347 15.44 -16.25 -7.04
C PHE A 347 16.19 -15.81 -5.76
N SER A 348 17.38 -16.42 -5.50
CA SER A 348 18.20 -16.15 -4.30
C SER A 348 17.38 -16.18 -3.01
N VAL A 349 16.46 -17.15 -2.91
CA VAL A 349 15.63 -17.32 -1.71
C VAL A 349 16.55 -17.69 -0.54
N LYS A 350 16.59 -16.83 0.46
CA LYS A 350 17.36 -17.03 1.68
C LYS A 350 16.59 -17.92 2.67
N ASN A 351 17.28 -18.38 3.73
CA ASN A 351 16.69 -19.14 4.83
C ASN A 351 15.51 -18.41 5.49
N ILE A 352 15.59 -17.10 5.55
CA ILE A 352 14.52 -16.20 5.98
C ILE A 352 13.73 -15.81 4.73
N LYS A 353 12.83 -16.55 4.25
CA LYS A 353 12.00 -16.36 3.05
C LYS A 353 11.50 -14.88 2.85
N ARG A 354 12.41 -13.92 3.00
CA ARG A 354 12.21 -12.50 2.89
C ARG A 354 13.19 -11.90 1.89
N GLY A 355 12.64 -11.35 0.82
CA GLY A 355 13.41 -10.73 -0.26
C GLY A 355 13.92 -11.75 -1.27
N ALA A 356 13.41 -11.67 -2.49
CA ALA A 356 13.98 -12.35 -3.64
C ALA A 356 14.96 -11.39 -4.33
N ARG A 357 16.22 -11.81 -4.46
CA ARG A 357 17.17 -11.14 -5.34
C ARG A 357 17.33 -11.99 -6.57
N PHE A 358 16.63 -11.63 -7.62
CA PHE A 358 16.73 -12.32 -8.89
C PHE A 358 18.17 -12.27 -9.42
N VAL A 359 18.70 -13.41 -9.85
CA VAL A 359 19.96 -13.40 -10.59
C VAL A 359 19.79 -12.57 -11.86
N ARG A 360 20.88 -11.95 -12.32
CA ARG A 360 20.84 -10.99 -13.44
C ARG A 360 20.13 -11.55 -14.68
N GLN A 361 20.44 -12.77 -15.06
CA GLN A 361 19.85 -13.41 -16.23
C GLN A 361 18.33 -13.54 -16.15
N LEU A 362 17.80 -14.01 -14.99
CA LEU A 362 16.36 -14.12 -14.76
C LEU A 362 15.68 -12.74 -14.77
N ARG A 363 16.33 -11.75 -14.17
CA ARG A 363 15.82 -10.38 -14.15
C ARG A 363 15.68 -9.79 -15.54
N GLU A 364 16.71 -9.91 -16.38
CA GLU A 364 16.71 -9.40 -17.75
C GLU A 364 15.63 -10.11 -18.61
N GLU A 365 15.41 -11.40 -18.40
CA GLU A 365 14.37 -12.14 -19.11
C GLU A 365 12.96 -11.69 -18.67
N ILE A 366 12.72 -11.54 -17.38
CA ILE A 366 11.42 -11.03 -16.86
C ILE A 366 11.17 -9.62 -17.40
N GLU A 367 12.15 -8.70 -17.31
CA GLU A 367 12.03 -7.32 -17.80
C GLU A 367 11.65 -7.27 -19.28
N LYS A 368 12.26 -8.10 -20.10
CA LYS A 368 11.98 -8.19 -21.54
C LYS A 368 10.57 -8.69 -21.82
N LEU A 369 10.12 -9.71 -21.08
CA LEU A 369 8.83 -10.35 -21.29
C LEU A 369 7.67 -9.51 -20.79
N ILE A 370 7.78 -8.88 -19.62
CA ILE A 370 6.68 -8.14 -18.98
C ILE A 370 6.58 -6.67 -19.45
N GLY A 371 7.69 -6.10 -19.93
CA GLY A 371 7.74 -4.68 -20.34
C GLY A 371 6.66 -4.24 -21.31
N PRO A 372 6.41 -4.97 -22.42
CA PRO A 372 5.33 -4.64 -23.37
C PRO A 372 3.95 -4.60 -22.70
N SER A 373 3.64 -5.55 -21.83
CA SER A 373 2.36 -5.65 -21.12
C SER A 373 2.16 -4.48 -20.16
N ILE A 374 3.21 -4.07 -19.44
CA ILE A 374 3.18 -2.87 -18.58
C ILE A 374 2.92 -1.62 -19.41
N LEU A 375 3.58 -1.46 -20.55
CA LEU A 375 3.36 -0.31 -21.44
C LEU A 375 1.93 -0.26 -21.97
N GLN A 376 1.33 -1.42 -22.29
CA GLN A 376 -0.06 -1.50 -22.70
C GLN A 376 -0.99 -1.09 -21.55
N CYS A 377 -0.80 -1.61 -20.33
CA CYS A 377 -1.57 -1.19 -19.16
C CYS A 377 -1.52 0.33 -18.93
N ARG A 378 -0.32 0.92 -19.01
CA ARG A 378 -0.16 2.37 -18.87
C ARG A 378 -0.91 3.15 -19.94
N LYS A 379 -0.92 2.66 -21.18
CA LYS A 379 -1.67 3.26 -22.29
C LYS A 379 -3.18 3.18 -22.03
N ASP A 380 -3.68 2.04 -21.58
CA ASP A 380 -5.10 1.83 -21.33
C ASP A 380 -5.61 2.66 -20.14
N VAL A 381 -4.79 2.81 -19.07
CA VAL A 381 -5.09 3.72 -17.96
C VAL A 381 -5.17 5.17 -18.44
N LYS A 382 -4.21 5.62 -19.26
CA LYS A 382 -4.25 6.98 -19.83
C LYS A 382 -5.48 7.20 -20.70
N ALA A 383 -5.82 6.25 -21.57
CA ALA A 383 -7.01 6.33 -22.41
C ALA A 383 -8.30 6.40 -21.58
N CYS A 384 -8.38 5.64 -20.47
CA CYS A 384 -9.49 5.73 -19.53
C CYS A 384 -9.57 7.13 -18.89
N TRP A 385 -8.46 7.69 -18.43
CA TRP A 385 -8.42 9.04 -17.85
C TRP A 385 -8.81 10.12 -18.85
N ASP A 386 -8.33 10.02 -20.11
CA ASP A 386 -8.68 10.99 -21.17
C ASP A 386 -10.18 10.91 -21.50
N LYS A 387 -10.76 9.70 -21.52
CA LYS A 387 -12.20 9.49 -21.70
C LYS A 387 -13.01 10.07 -20.54
N ASN A 388 -12.59 9.82 -19.30
CA ASN A 388 -13.25 10.32 -18.11
C ASN A 388 -13.15 11.86 -18.04
N LYS A 389 -12.00 12.44 -18.40
CA LYS A 389 -11.85 13.89 -18.54
C LYS A 389 -12.84 14.48 -19.54
N GLN A 390 -13.07 13.80 -20.67
CA GLN A 390 -14.06 14.25 -21.67
C GLN A 390 -15.50 14.14 -21.15
N GLN A 391 -15.83 13.12 -20.36
CA GLN A 391 -17.14 12.98 -19.71
C GLN A 391 -17.34 14.03 -18.63
N ASP A 392 -16.37 14.24 -17.76
CA ASP A 392 -16.37 15.29 -16.73
C ASP A 392 -16.52 16.70 -17.31
N VAL A 393 -15.90 16.97 -18.47
CA VAL A 393 -16.09 18.25 -19.16
C VAL A 393 -17.53 18.41 -19.64
N SER A 394 -18.24 17.33 -20.00
CA SER A 394 -19.66 17.40 -20.36
C SER A 394 -20.60 17.57 -19.15
N GLU A 395 -20.26 17.01 -18.00
CA GLU A 395 -21.00 17.21 -16.73
C GLU A 395 -20.64 18.56 -16.05
N LYS A 396 -19.39 19.04 -16.23
CA LYS A 396 -18.91 20.32 -15.67
C LYS A 396 -19.45 21.56 -16.36
N VAL A 397 -20.07 21.43 -17.53
CA VAL A 397 -20.87 22.53 -18.11
C VAL A 397 -22.06 22.87 -17.19
N GLU A 398 -22.55 21.92 -16.39
CA GLU A 398 -23.56 22.19 -15.34
C GLU A 398 -22.96 22.66 -13.99
N THR A 399 -21.66 22.45 -13.73
CA THR A 399 -20.98 22.83 -12.47
C THR A 399 -20.13 24.10 -12.54
N GLN A 400 -20.16 24.84 -13.65
CA GLN A 400 -19.50 26.15 -13.78
C GLN A 400 -20.06 27.27 -12.86
N THR A 401 -21.08 26.95 -12.06
CA THR A 401 -21.66 27.85 -11.05
C THR A 401 -20.82 28.01 -9.77
N SER A 402 -19.70 27.32 -9.62
CA SER A 402 -18.93 27.35 -8.36
C SER A 402 -18.26 28.68 -8.05
N HIS A 403 -18.02 29.53 -9.07
CA HIS A 403 -17.40 30.85 -8.91
C HIS A 403 -18.40 32.01 -8.94
N ASP A 404 -19.64 31.80 -9.35
CA ASP A 404 -20.65 32.85 -9.54
C ASP A 404 -20.93 33.66 -8.27
N ASP A 405 -20.95 33.02 -7.10
CA ASP A 405 -21.13 33.70 -5.82
C ASP A 405 -19.99 34.70 -5.55
N ALA A 406 -18.74 34.30 -5.85
CA ALA A 406 -17.56 35.14 -5.64
C ALA A 406 -17.50 36.25 -6.68
N GLU A 407 -17.75 35.94 -7.95
CA GLU A 407 -17.79 36.93 -9.07
C GLU A 407 -18.88 37.95 -8.84
N THR A 408 -20.08 37.53 -8.44
CA THR A 408 -21.19 38.41 -8.09
C THR A 408 -20.85 39.32 -6.90
N ALA A 409 -20.19 38.82 -5.89
CA ALA A 409 -19.73 39.61 -4.75
C ALA A 409 -18.73 40.69 -5.17
N VAL A 410 -17.79 40.34 -6.05
CA VAL A 410 -16.80 41.28 -6.64
C VAL A 410 -17.50 42.32 -7.49
N GLN A 411 -18.44 41.92 -8.33
CA GLN A 411 -19.23 42.85 -9.17
C GLN A 411 -20.04 43.84 -8.31
N SER A 412 -20.68 43.33 -7.24
CA SER A 412 -21.47 44.16 -6.31
C SER A 412 -20.59 45.11 -5.49
N ALA A 413 -19.34 44.72 -5.21
CA ALA A 413 -18.38 45.58 -4.53
C ALA A 413 -17.85 46.73 -5.39
N ASN A 414 -18.11 46.70 -6.70
CA ASN A 414 -17.74 47.72 -7.67
C ASN A 414 -16.26 48.17 -7.54
N PRO A 415 -15.29 47.26 -7.71
CA PRO A 415 -13.88 47.58 -7.53
C PRO A 415 -13.36 48.59 -8.53
N VAL A 416 -12.29 49.29 -8.19
CA VAL A 416 -11.62 50.20 -9.11
C VAL A 416 -11.13 49.43 -10.34
N PRO A 417 -11.45 49.85 -11.56
CA PRO A 417 -11.06 49.15 -12.79
C PRO A 417 -9.54 49.00 -12.91
N SER A 418 -9.09 47.81 -13.36
CA SER A 418 -7.69 47.54 -13.60
C SER A 418 -7.09 48.49 -14.67
N LYS A 419 -5.99 49.14 -14.35
CA LYS A 419 -5.23 49.94 -15.34
C LYS A 419 -4.36 49.07 -16.23
N ALA A 420 -4.03 47.88 -15.79
CA ALA A 420 -3.25 46.93 -16.58
C ALA A 420 -4.09 46.40 -17.75
N GLY A 421 -3.49 46.25 -18.91
CA GLY A 421 -4.19 45.85 -20.13
C GLY A 421 -5.00 46.95 -20.83
N ALA A 422 -5.05 48.19 -20.29
CA ALA A 422 -5.81 49.27 -20.88
C ALA A 422 -5.33 49.72 -22.31
N LYS A 423 -4.12 49.33 -22.68
CA LYS A 423 -3.55 49.61 -24.00
C LYS A 423 -3.83 48.51 -25.04
N LYS A 424 -4.40 47.38 -24.64
CA LYS A 424 -4.76 46.28 -25.53
C LYS A 424 -5.95 46.70 -26.41
N THR A 425 -5.90 46.36 -27.67
CA THR A 425 -7.05 46.54 -28.59
C THR A 425 -8.12 45.49 -28.26
N GLU A 426 -9.36 45.74 -28.69
CA GLU A 426 -10.46 44.76 -28.47
C GLU A 426 -10.16 43.43 -29.19
N GLU A 427 -9.50 43.46 -30.34
CA GLU A 427 -9.09 42.25 -31.08
C GLU A 427 -8.04 41.44 -30.30
N GLU A 428 -7.05 42.11 -29.68
CA GLU A 428 -6.05 41.48 -28.83
C GLU A 428 -6.67 40.83 -27.58
N LYS A 429 -7.63 41.52 -26.94
CA LYS A 429 -8.36 40.98 -25.78
C LYS A 429 -9.18 39.76 -26.15
N VAL A 430 -9.92 39.80 -27.25
CA VAL A 430 -10.73 38.67 -27.75
C VAL A 430 -9.83 37.48 -28.10
N ALA A 431 -8.68 37.72 -28.77
CA ALA A 431 -7.75 36.68 -29.13
C ALA A 431 -7.17 35.99 -27.85
N GLU A 432 -6.78 36.77 -26.85
CA GLU A 432 -6.24 36.26 -25.59
C GLU A 432 -7.28 35.44 -24.80
N VAL A 433 -8.52 35.92 -24.72
CA VAL A 433 -9.63 35.18 -24.10
C VAL A 433 -9.92 33.89 -24.87
N ARG A 434 -9.86 33.93 -26.19
CA ARG A 434 -10.05 32.74 -27.04
C ARG A 434 -8.97 31.71 -26.80
N ASP A 435 -7.72 32.11 -26.67
CA ASP A 435 -6.59 31.21 -26.39
C ASP A 435 -6.74 30.53 -25.03
N ILE A 436 -7.16 31.27 -24.00
CA ILE A 436 -7.41 30.73 -22.64
C ILE A 436 -8.56 29.73 -22.66
N LEU A 437 -9.63 30.03 -23.37
CA LEU A 437 -10.85 29.23 -23.39
C LEU A 437 -10.80 28.08 -24.41
N SER A 438 -9.91 28.11 -25.39
CA SER A 438 -9.83 27.09 -26.44
C SER A 438 -9.69 25.64 -25.94
N PRO A 439 -8.98 25.36 -24.84
CA PRO A 439 -8.93 24.02 -24.27
C PRO A 439 -10.23 23.59 -23.56
N ILE A 440 -11.12 24.54 -23.21
CA ILE A 440 -12.25 24.35 -22.30
C ILE A 440 -13.57 24.37 -23.09
N VAL A 441 -13.68 25.21 -24.11
CA VAL A 441 -14.92 25.51 -24.86
C VAL A 441 -15.03 24.62 -26.09
N LYS A 442 -16.20 24.01 -26.28
CA LYS A 442 -16.46 23.05 -27.37
C LYS A 442 -17.17 23.66 -28.60
N SER A 443 -17.75 24.86 -28.48
CA SER A 443 -18.53 25.50 -29.54
C SER A 443 -18.34 27.00 -29.59
N GLU A 444 -18.55 27.59 -30.78
CA GLU A 444 -18.46 29.04 -30.98
C GLU A 444 -19.57 29.81 -30.23
N ALA A 445 -20.72 29.18 -30.03
CA ALA A 445 -21.81 29.77 -29.24
C ALA A 445 -21.44 29.89 -27.76
N GLU A 446 -20.79 28.87 -27.22
CA GLU A 446 -20.29 28.83 -25.84
C GLU A 446 -19.14 29.84 -25.66
N LEU A 447 -18.24 29.95 -26.61
CA LEU A 447 -17.17 30.96 -26.60
C LEU A 447 -17.73 32.38 -26.55
N ASN A 448 -18.77 32.68 -27.35
CA ASN A 448 -19.39 34.01 -27.35
C ASN A 448 -20.08 34.31 -26.02
N ALA A 449 -20.75 33.35 -25.40
CA ALA A 449 -21.32 33.49 -24.05
C ALA A 449 -20.26 33.78 -22.98
N TRP A 450 -19.11 33.13 -23.07
CA TRP A 450 -17.96 33.40 -22.20
C TRP A 450 -17.37 34.80 -22.43
N LEU A 451 -17.22 35.25 -23.69
CA LEU A 451 -16.74 36.58 -24.02
C LEU A 451 -17.67 37.65 -23.43
N GLU A 452 -18.99 37.50 -23.55
CA GLU A 452 -19.97 38.40 -22.94
C GLU A 452 -19.85 38.38 -21.38
N SER A 453 -19.68 37.22 -20.77
CA SER A 453 -19.50 37.09 -19.32
C SER A 453 -18.24 37.81 -18.85
N VAL A 454 -17.10 37.58 -19.50
CA VAL A 454 -15.82 38.25 -19.18
C VAL A 454 -15.90 39.77 -19.33
N GLN A 455 -16.61 40.26 -20.37
CA GLN A 455 -16.78 41.70 -20.59
C GLN A 455 -17.72 42.36 -19.56
N SER A 456 -18.68 41.63 -19.04
CA SER A 456 -19.69 42.16 -18.12
C SER A 456 -19.27 42.17 -16.65
N LYS A 457 -18.26 41.36 -16.26
CA LYS A 457 -17.82 41.18 -14.87
C LYS A 457 -16.45 41.83 -14.64
N PRO A 458 -16.22 42.51 -13.49
CA PRO A 458 -14.90 43.07 -13.15
C PRO A 458 -13.80 42.03 -12.98
N CYS A 459 -14.19 40.83 -12.60
CA CYS A 459 -13.27 39.70 -12.41
C CYS A 459 -13.99 38.40 -12.73
N THR A 460 -13.37 37.54 -13.49
CA THR A 460 -13.88 36.22 -13.88
C THR A 460 -12.83 35.15 -13.59
N ILE A 461 -13.26 34.04 -13.00
CA ILE A 461 -12.39 32.90 -12.71
C ILE A 461 -12.60 31.83 -13.77
N VAL A 462 -11.50 31.31 -14.29
CA VAL A 462 -11.47 30.22 -15.28
C VAL A 462 -10.65 29.08 -14.74
N ASP A 463 -11.26 27.92 -14.61
CA ASP A 463 -10.57 26.68 -14.28
C ASP A 463 -9.92 26.07 -15.53
N ASN A 464 -8.62 25.86 -15.51
CA ASN A 464 -7.89 25.29 -16.65
C ASN A 464 -6.93 24.17 -16.22
N GLU A 465 -7.02 23.05 -16.92
CA GLU A 465 -6.11 21.90 -16.78
C GLU A 465 -5.09 21.80 -17.92
N GLY A 466 -4.95 22.85 -18.73
CA GLY A 466 -4.10 22.88 -19.91
C GLY A 466 -2.62 22.62 -19.63
N THR A 467 -1.87 22.34 -20.69
CA THR A 467 -0.43 21.99 -20.63
C THR A 467 0.50 23.20 -20.71
N HIS A 468 -0.05 24.42 -20.78
CA HIS A 468 0.73 25.66 -20.94
C HIS A 468 1.41 26.13 -19.63
N TRP A 469 1.02 25.55 -18.49
CA TRP A 469 1.56 25.91 -17.19
C TRP A 469 3.06 25.61 -17.07
N LYS A 470 3.82 26.60 -16.56
CA LYS A 470 5.26 26.50 -16.39
C LYS A 470 5.61 26.21 -14.92
N GLY A 471 6.35 25.13 -14.69
CA GLY A 471 6.83 24.79 -13.36
C GLY A 471 5.69 24.56 -12.36
N SER A 472 5.77 25.21 -11.20
CA SER A 472 4.80 25.11 -10.10
C SER A 472 3.80 26.27 -10.07
N THR A 473 3.53 26.90 -11.21
CA THR A 473 2.53 27.98 -11.30
C THR A 473 1.14 27.43 -11.02
N PHE A 474 0.44 27.99 -10.03
CA PHE A 474 -0.88 27.53 -9.62
C PHE A 474 -2.03 28.45 -10.07
N LEU A 475 -1.75 29.71 -10.39
CA LEU A 475 -2.71 30.63 -10.99
C LEU A 475 -2.00 31.62 -11.91
N ASP A 476 -2.74 32.19 -12.86
CA ASP A 476 -2.32 33.34 -13.65
C ASP A 476 -3.36 34.46 -13.60
N ILE A 477 -2.92 35.69 -13.76
CA ILE A 477 -3.75 36.90 -13.69
C ILE A 477 -3.60 37.67 -14.99
N ILE A 478 -4.67 37.73 -15.76
CA ILE A 478 -4.69 38.27 -17.12
C ILE A 478 -5.57 39.53 -17.17
N PRO A 479 -4.94 40.72 -17.11
CA PRO A 479 -5.69 41.96 -17.13
C PRO A 479 -6.19 42.30 -18.54
N GLN A 480 -7.46 42.73 -18.65
CA GLN A 480 -8.17 43.04 -19.87
C GLN A 480 -8.55 44.55 -20.00
N GLY A 481 -7.88 45.43 -19.22
CA GLY A 481 -8.13 46.87 -19.30
C GLY A 481 -9.50 47.31 -18.78
N GLY A 482 -9.75 47.02 -17.53
CA GLY A 482 -11.03 47.23 -16.82
C GLY A 482 -11.44 45.97 -16.09
N ASN A 483 -11.39 44.85 -16.76
CA ASN A 483 -11.71 43.52 -16.26
C ASN A 483 -10.44 42.71 -16.05
N THR A 484 -10.56 41.61 -15.34
CA THR A 484 -9.42 40.71 -15.05
C THR A 484 -9.89 39.25 -15.10
N ILE A 485 -9.17 38.42 -15.81
CA ILE A 485 -9.37 36.98 -15.79
C ILE A 485 -8.35 36.38 -14.79
N ILE A 486 -8.82 35.50 -13.93
CA ILE A 486 -7.97 34.70 -13.06
C ILE A 486 -8.07 33.26 -13.55
N GLU A 487 -6.96 32.73 -14.01
CA GLU A 487 -6.90 31.35 -14.49
C GLU A 487 -6.34 30.46 -13.37
N TYR A 488 -7.10 29.44 -12.95
CA TYR A 488 -6.68 28.46 -11.95
C TYR A 488 -6.10 27.22 -12.62
N ASN A 489 -4.89 26.84 -12.23
CA ASN A 489 -4.29 25.57 -12.64
C ASN A 489 -4.90 24.41 -11.84
N ARG A 490 -5.94 23.80 -12.33
CA ARG A 490 -6.61 22.67 -11.68
C ARG A 490 -5.71 21.43 -11.52
N ALA A 491 -4.67 21.30 -12.32
CA ALA A 491 -3.68 20.23 -12.19
C ALA A 491 -2.69 20.46 -11.04
N HIS A 492 -2.64 21.67 -10.46
CA HIS A 492 -1.79 21.97 -9.32
C HIS A 492 -2.31 21.33 -8.02
N ASP A 493 -1.41 20.77 -7.21
CA ASP A 493 -1.75 20.03 -5.98
C ASP A 493 -2.64 20.82 -5.00
N PHE A 494 -2.50 22.15 -4.93
CA PHE A 494 -3.33 23.00 -4.08
C PHE A 494 -4.80 22.98 -4.50
N PHE A 495 -5.10 23.20 -5.78
CA PHE A 495 -6.50 23.20 -6.25
C PHE A 495 -7.09 21.79 -6.20
N ARG A 496 -6.30 20.76 -6.53
CA ARG A 496 -6.73 19.37 -6.35
C ARG A 496 -7.16 19.10 -4.92
N PHE A 497 -6.34 19.49 -3.95
CA PHE A 497 -6.65 19.33 -2.53
C PHE A 497 -7.94 20.08 -2.12
N ILE A 498 -8.14 21.30 -2.59
CA ILE A 498 -9.37 22.07 -2.29
C ILE A 498 -10.61 21.38 -2.89
N TYR A 499 -10.56 20.93 -4.14
CA TYR A 499 -11.72 20.29 -4.78
C TYR A 499 -12.02 18.91 -4.16
N GLU A 500 -10.99 18.17 -3.75
CA GLU A 500 -11.18 16.94 -2.96
C GLU A 500 -11.88 17.21 -1.62
N LEU A 501 -11.48 18.25 -0.91
CA LEU A 501 -12.13 18.64 0.34
C LEU A 501 -13.61 19.03 0.14
N LEU A 502 -13.93 19.70 -0.98
CA LEU A 502 -15.31 20.05 -1.30
C LEU A 502 -16.15 18.82 -1.62
N ALA A 503 -15.61 17.86 -2.37
CA ALA A 503 -16.28 16.60 -2.64
C ALA A 503 -16.50 15.77 -1.35
N ASP A 504 -15.48 15.65 -0.50
CA ASP A 504 -15.58 15.00 0.82
C ASP A 504 -16.66 15.68 1.68
N LEU A 505 -16.78 17.01 1.63
CA LEU A 505 -17.77 17.77 2.36
C LEU A 505 -19.21 17.45 1.90
N ASP A 506 -19.44 17.36 0.61
CA ASP A 506 -20.75 17.02 0.06
C ASP A 506 -21.15 15.59 0.42
N GLU A 507 -20.19 14.67 0.43
CA GLU A 507 -20.39 13.30 0.90
C GLU A 507 -20.73 13.24 2.39
N ALA A 508 -19.94 13.91 3.24
CA ALA A 508 -20.19 13.96 4.69
C ALA A 508 -21.56 14.59 5.02
N ARG A 509 -21.93 15.65 4.30
CA ARG A 509 -23.26 16.28 4.44
C ARG A 509 -24.40 15.34 4.05
N SER A 510 -24.25 14.61 2.95
CA SER A 510 -25.26 13.65 2.49
C SER A 510 -25.47 12.50 3.50
N LYS A 511 -24.39 12.07 4.15
CA LYS A 511 -24.40 11.04 5.21
C LYS A 511 -24.78 11.57 6.61
N LYS A 512 -24.97 12.88 6.78
CA LYS A 512 -25.18 13.54 8.08
C LYS A 512 -24.07 13.29 9.10
N ASP A 513 -22.85 13.15 8.60
CA ASP A 513 -21.64 12.94 9.40
C ASP A 513 -21.10 14.28 9.91
N HIS A 514 -21.48 14.63 11.15
CA HIS A 514 -21.07 15.89 11.76
C HIS A 514 -19.57 15.95 12.11
N ASP A 515 -18.98 14.84 12.50
CA ASP A 515 -17.54 14.76 12.81
C ASP A 515 -16.71 14.87 11.53
N GLY A 516 -17.12 14.22 10.45
CA GLY A 516 -16.51 14.36 9.14
C GLY A 516 -16.56 15.80 8.61
N VAL A 517 -17.70 16.48 8.76
CA VAL A 517 -17.83 17.91 8.39
C VAL A 517 -16.85 18.79 9.19
N ALA A 518 -16.69 18.54 10.49
CA ALA A 518 -15.78 19.31 11.35
C ALA A 518 -14.31 19.08 10.96
N GLU A 519 -13.93 17.84 10.64
CA GLU A 519 -12.59 17.49 10.17
C GLU A 519 -12.27 18.16 8.83
N ILE A 520 -13.20 18.13 7.87
CA ILE A 520 -13.02 18.77 6.56
C ILE A 520 -12.90 20.29 6.71
N ALA A 521 -13.68 20.91 7.59
CA ALA A 521 -13.56 22.34 7.89
C ALA A 521 -12.18 22.70 8.48
N HIS A 522 -11.64 21.83 9.34
CA HIS A 522 -10.27 21.98 9.84
C HIS A 522 -9.23 21.88 8.74
N ARG A 523 -9.33 20.89 7.85
CA ARG A 523 -8.42 20.70 6.70
C ARG A 523 -8.48 21.86 5.72
N LEU A 524 -9.67 22.44 5.49
CA LEU A 524 -9.84 23.65 4.68
C LEU A 524 -9.11 24.85 5.30
N LYS A 525 -9.22 25.03 6.61
CA LYS A 525 -8.43 26.05 7.32
C LYS A 525 -6.92 25.85 7.13
N VAL A 526 -6.43 24.61 7.24
CA VAL A 526 -5.02 24.28 7.00
C VAL A 526 -4.61 24.61 5.56
N ALA A 527 -5.46 24.36 4.57
CA ALA A 527 -5.19 24.73 3.18
C ALA A 527 -4.98 26.24 3.00
N ILE A 528 -5.82 27.04 3.66
CA ILE A 528 -5.71 28.50 3.65
C ILE A 528 -4.41 28.95 4.34
N ASP A 529 -4.07 28.37 5.50
CA ASP A 529 -2.81 28.68 6.19
C ASP A 529 -1.59 28.35 5.30
N LEU A 530 -1.60 27.20 4.61
CA LEU A 530 -0.54 26.80 3.67
C LEU A 530 -0.40 27.76 2.48
N LEU A 531 -1.51 28.26 1.94
CA LEU A 531 -1.52 29.26 0.85
C LEU A 531 -0.77 30.52 1.30
N PHE A 532 -1.08 31.05 2.48
CA PHE A 532 -0.39 32.26 2.99
C PHE A 532 1.06 31.99 3.39
N MET A 533 1.37 30.82 3.93
CA MET A 533 2.75 30.43 4.22
C MET A 533 3.60 30.30 2.96
N ALA A 534 3.04 29.75 1.89
CA ALA A 534 3.70 29.65 0.58
C ALA A 534 3.97 31.03 0.00
N TYR A 535 2.99 31.94 0.07
CA TYR A 535 3.17 33.33 -0.33
C TYR A 535 4.30 34.03 0.44
N ALA A 536 4.31 33.94 1.77
CA ALA A 536 5.33 34.53 2.60
C ALA A 536 6.75 33.97 2.31
N LYS A 537 6.83 32.66 1.97
CA LYS A 537 8.09 32.03 1.55
C LYS A 537 8.55 32.52 0.18
N ALA A 538 7.62 32.68 -0.77
CA ALA A 538 7.93 33.20 -2.09
C ALA A 538 8.45 34.66 -2.04
N GLU A 539 7.86 35.51 -1.21
CA GLU A 539 8.38 36.86 -0.96
C GLU A 539 9.80 36.84 -0.37
N GLY A 540 10.08 35.92 0.56
CA GLY A 540 11.40 35.82 1.24
C GLY A 540 12.54 35.31 0.35
N VAL A 541 12.28 34.96 -0.92
CA VAL A 541 13.32 34.56 -1.90
C VAL A 541 13.77 35.75 -2.77
N LEU A 542 13.09 36.89 -2.68
CA LEU A 542 13.46 38.08 -3.44
C LEU A 542 14.76 38.70 -2.89
N ASP A 543 15.68 39.07 -3.81
CA ASP A 543 17.06 39.48 -3.51
C ASP A 543 17.14 40.79 -2.74
N PRO A 544 17.88 40.84 -1.59
CA PRO A 544 18.04 42.02 -0.77
C PRO A 544 18.72 43.25 -1.44
N GLU A 545 19.51 43.07 -2.50
CA GLU A 545 20.20 44.20 -3.17
C GLU A 545 19.26 45.19 -3.84
N HIS A 546 17.96 44.85 -3.98
CA HIS A 546 16.93 45.71 -4.54
C HIS A 546 15.82 46.03 -3.51
N GLU A 547 16.09 45.84 -2.24
CA GLU A 547 15.13 45.78 -1.12
C GLU A 547 14.15 46.94 -1.02
N GLN A 548 14.64 48.17 -1.03
CA GLN A 548 13.76 49.30 -0.70
C GLN A 548 12.59 49.49 -1.68
N ARG A 549 12.83 49.25 -2.95
CA ARG A 549 11.80 49.43 -3.99
C ARG A 549 10.85 48.24 -4.10
N ILE A 550 11.35 47.04 -3.80
CA ILE A 550 10.56 45.80 -3.79
C ILE A 550 9.68 45.77 -2.55
N ASP A 551 10.21 46.07 -1.39
CA ASP A 551 9.47 46.11 -0.12
C ASP A 551 8.31 47.12 -0.16
N GLU A 552 8.54 48.34 -0.66
CA GLU A 552 7.47 49.34 -0.84
C GLU A 552 6.39 48.83 -1.80
N THR A 553 6.77 48.16 -2.91
CA THR A 553 5.84 47.61 -3.88
C THR A 553 5.02 46.47 -3.28
N LEU A 554 5.67 45.54 -2.57
CA LEU A 554 5.00 44.43 -1.89
C LEU A 554 4.08 44.91 -0.77
N GLN A 555 4.46 45.94 -0.03
CA GLN A 555 3.62 46.52 0.98
C GLN A 555 2.37 47.20 0.40
N ILE A 556 2.52 47.90 -0.73
CA ILE A 556 1.39 48.46 -1.49
C ILE A 556 0.48 47.36 -1.99
N LEU A 557 1.05 46.27 -2.54
CA LEU A 557 0.31 45.09 -3.01
C LEU A 557 -0.50 44.46 -1.88
N ARG A 558 0.14 44.17 -0.72
CA ARG A 558 -0.54 43.57 0.45
C ARG A 558 -1.66 44.47 0.98
N THR A 559 -1.43 45.80 1.03
CA THR A 559 -2.44 46.77 1.49
C THR A 559 -3.65 46.79 0.54
N ASN A 560 -3.42 46.84 -0.77
CA ASN A 560 -4.48 46.83 -1.75
C ASN A 560 -5.24 45.50 -1.78
N TRP A 561 -4.51 44.38 -1.66
CA TRP A 561 -5.10 43.04 -1.57
C TRP A 561 -6.00 42.92 -0.34
N GLY A 562 -5.52 43.34 0.83
CA GLY A 562 -6.31 43.35 2.07
C GLY A 562 -7.56 44.20 1.97
N ALA A 563 -7.45 45.41 1.37
CA ALA A 563 -8.60 46.28 1.17
C ALA A 563 -9.64 45.69 0.22
N ASN A 564 -9.19 45.11 -0.90
CA ASN A 564 -10.08 44.42 -1.83
C ASN A 564 -10.76 43.21 -1.20
N LEU A 565 -9.98 42.35 -0.52
CA LEU A 565 -10.51 41.18 0.18
C LEU A 565 -11.57 41.57 1.23
N GLN A 566 -11.31 42.62 2.02
CA GLN A 566 -12.27 43.12 3.00
C GLN A 566 -13.58 43.57 2.35
N ASN A 567 -13.51 44.28 1.21
CA ASN A 567 -14.68 44.74 0.47
C ASN A 567 -15.46 43.57 -0.14
N PHE A 568 -14.76 42.61 -0.73
CA PHE A 568 -15.39 41.43 -1.37
C PHE A 568 -16.11 40.56 -0.34
N VAL A 569 -15.47 40.29 0.80
CA VAL A 569 -16.09 39.50 1.90
C VAL A 569 -17.31 40.23 2.47
N ARG A 570 -17.25 41.55 2.67
CA ARG A 570 -18.44 42.32 3.10
C ARG A 570 -19.57 42.24 2.11
N SER A 571 -19.28 42.39 0.82
CA SER A 571 -20.27 42.29 -0.26
C SER A 571 -20.92 40.89 -0.26
N TYR A 572 -20.14 39.84 -0.19
CA TYR A 572 -20.63 38.47 -0.11
C TYR A 572 -21.54 38.24 1.11
N LEU A 573 -21.11 38.65 2.30
CA LEU A 573 -21.92 38.48 3.53
C LEU A 573 -23.23 39.28 3.48
N ASN A 574 -23.27 40.43 2.80
CA ASN A 574 -24.48 41.22 2.63
C ASN A 574 -25.46 40.60 1.63
N SER A 575 -24.96 39.88 0.59
CA SER A 575 -25.80 39.19 -0.39
C SER A 575 -26.49 37.93 0.16
N LYS A 576 -25.95 37.35 1.25
CA LYS A 576 -26.51 36.16 1.92
C LYS A 576 -27.48 36.49 3.07
N LYS A 577 -27.65 37.79 3.42
CA LYS A 577 -28.71 38.29 4.34
C LYS A 577 -29.96 38.65 3.58
#